data_1f1a13d9c9472bcfc0079adcc705a348
#
_entry.id   1f1a13d9c9472bcfc0079adcc705a348
#
_cell.length_a   1.000
_cell.length_b   1.000
_cell.length_c   1.000
_cell.angle_alpha   90.00
_cell.angle_beta   90.00
_cell.angle_gamma   90.00
#
_symmetry.space_group_name_H-M   'P 1'
#
loop_
_entity.id
_entity.type
_entity.pdbx_description
1 polymer ?
#
loop_
_entity_poly.entity_id
_entity_poly.type
_entity_poly.pdbx_seq_one_letter_code
_entity_poly.pdbx_strand_id
1 'polypeptide(L)'
;MEKIKVIVTWCDKNFGATFGENVPGAVVFTARTFSELQREAKETLLFHVEGLVADGEDVPQWLQSGEFEFVYEYEDVEALLRAYEPYVSLAAISRASGINQGQLSHYANGLKRPRAEQRRRIVEGLHKIGSELQHIAY
;
A
#
# COMPACT_ATOMS: atom_id res chain seq x y z
N MET A 1 -16.78 4.24 -7.65
CA MET A 1 -16.19 4.96 -6.52
C MET A 1 -14.79 5.42 -6.88
N GLU A 2 -14.45 6.63 -6.54
CA GLU A 2 -13.12 7.17 -6.78
C GLU A 2 -12.07 6.41 -5.97
N LYS A 3 -10.87 6.27 -6.53
CA LYS A 3 -9.76 5.57 -5.89
C LYS A 3 -8.63 6.56 -5.61
N ILE A 4 -8.17 6.58 -4.36
CA ILE A 4 -7.02 7.37 -3.95
C ILE A 4 -5.85 6.40 -3.76
N LYS A 5 -4.77 6.63 -4.50
CA LYS A 5 -3.54 5.88 -4.30
C LYS A 5 -2.84 6.37 -3.03
N VAL A 6 -2.48 5.44 -2.19
CA VAL A 6 -1.52 5.65 -1.10
C VAL A 6 -0.21 5.04 -1.59
N ILE A 7 0.78 5.89 -1.84
CA ILE A 7 2.06 5.49 -2.41
C ILE A 7 3.03 5.25 -1.26
N VAL A 8 3.48 4.01 -1.10
CA VAL A 8 4.17 3.53 0.09
C VAL A 8 5.61 3.16 -0.21
N THR A 9 6.52 3.61 0.65
CA THR A 9 7.94 3.22 0.64
C THR A 9 8.31 2.67 2.01
N TRP A 10 9.40 1.90 2.07
CA TRP A 10 10.01 1.50 3.34
C TRP A 10 11.23 2.37 3.60
N CYS A 11 11.24 3.02 4.75
CA CYS A 11 12.29 3.96 5.14
C CYS A 11 12.99 3.45 6.40
N ASP A 12 13.90 2.51 6.23
CA ASP A 12 14.75 1.95 7.30
C ASP A 12 13.97 1.26 8.43
N LYS A 13 13.15 1.99 9.19
CA LYS A 13 12.42 1.47 10.35
C LYS A 13 10.91 1.65 10.28
N ASN A 14 10.42 2.34 9.29
CA ASN A 14 8.99 2.59 9.15
C ASN A 14 8.58 2.72 7.68
N PHE A 15 7.27 2.69 7.47
CA PHE A 15 6.69 3.05 6.19
C PHE A 15 6.62 4.56 6.06
N GLY A 16 6.92 5.07 4.86
CA GLY A 16 6.59 6.43 4.47
C GLY A 16 5.52 6.38 3.40
N ALA A 17 4.62 7.34 3.38
CA ALA A 17 3.54 7.35 2.40
C ALA A 17 3.14 8.77 2.00
N THR A 18 2.57 8.87 0.80
CA THR A 18 1.95 10.08 0.27
C THR A 18 0.72 9.68 -0.54
N PHE A 19 -0.10 10.64 -0.89
CA PHE A 19 -1.27 10.39 -1.74
C PHE A 19 -0.96 10.63 -3.21
N GLY A 20 -1.76 10.04 -4.09
CA GLY A 20 -1.66 10.22 -5.52
C GLY A 20 -2.14 11.59 -6.00
N GLU A 21 -2.08 11.78 -7.32
CA GLU A 21 -2.30 13.08 -7.97
C GLU A 21 -3.71 13.66 -7.78
N ASN A 22 -4.70 12.82 -7.52
CA ASN A 22 -6.08 13.28 -7.34
C ASN A 22 -6.39 13.85 -5.96
N VAL A 23 -5.39 13.93 -5.08
CA VAL A 23 -5.48 14.65 -3.81
C VAL A 23 -4.68 15.95 -3.94
N PRO A 24 -5.32 17.11 -3.86
CA PRO A 24 -4.62 18.39 -3.97
C PRO A 24 -3.60 18.59 -2.86
N GLY A 25 -2.49 19.24 -3.19
CA GLY A 25 -1.43 19.53 -2.23
C GLY A 25 -0.48 18.37 -2.04
N ALA A 26 0.48 18.54 -1.14
CA ALA A 26 1.48 17.54 -0.81
C ALA A 26 1.34 17.12 0.65
N VAL A 27 1.17 15.83 0.88
CA VAL A 27 0.99 15.27 2.22
C VAL A 27 1.91 14.06 2.37
N VAL A 28 2.71 14.04 3.44
CA VAL A 28 3.59 12.92 3.76
C VAL A 28 3.26 12.45 5.17
N PHE A 29 3.18 11.17 5.37
CA PHE A 29 2.95 10.57 6.68
C PHE A 29 3.74 9.28 6.83
N THR A 30 3.93 8.83 8.06
CA THR A 30 4.72 7.65 8.37
C THR A 30 3.97 6.76 9.36
N ALA A 31 4.33 5.48 9.37
CA ALA A 31 3.80 4.53 10.34
C ALA A 31 4.76 3.35 10.49
N ARG A 32 4.75 2.71 11.65
CA ARG A 32 5.63 1.55 11.90
C ARG A 32 5.05 0.26 11.34
N THR A 33 3.72 0.14 11.30
CA THR A 33 3.04 -1.05 10.82
C THR A 33 2.07 -0.67 9.71
N PHE A 34 1.68 -1.65 8.90
CA PHE A 34 0.71 -1.41 7.85
C PHE A 34 -0.67 -1.05 8.41
N SER A 35 -1.06 -1.68 9.51
CA SER A 35 -2.31 -1.34 10.20
C SER A 35 -2.35 0.12 10.64
N GLU A 36 -1.26 0.62 11.22
CA GLU A 36 -1.12 2.03 11.57
C GLU A 36 -1.15 2.92 10.33
N LEU A 37 -0.49 2.50 9.24
CA LEU A 37 -0.47 3.24 8.00
C LEU A 37 -1.88 3.45 7.44
N GLN A 38 -2.70 2.41 7.48
CA GLN A 38 -4.08 2.48 7.02
C GLN A 38 -4.91 3.47 7.84
N ARG A 39 -4.70 3.49 9.15
CA ARG A 39 -5.36 4.44 10.05
C ARG A 39 -4.87 5.86 9.81
N GLU A 40 -3.54 6.03 9.73
CA GLU A 40 -2.93 7.33 9.45
C GLU A 40 -3.37 7.90 8.09
N ALA A 41 -3.55 7.06 7.09
CA ALA A 41 -4.03 7.51 5.79
C ALA A 41 -5.40 8.20 5.91
N LYS A 42 -6.31 7.60 6.66
CA LYS A 42 -7.65 8.17 6.87
C LYS A 42 -7.59 9.48 7.67
N GLU A 43 -6.89 9.47 8.79
CA GLU A 43 -6.80 10.63 9.69
C GLU A 43 -6.08 11.81 9.03
N THR A 44 -4.96 11.52 8.37
CA THR A 44 -4.17 12.55 7.69
C THR A 44 -4.94 13.17 6.53
N LEU A 45 -5.63 12.34 5.75
CA LEU A 45 -6.41 12.83 4.63
C LEU A 45 -7.55 13.71 5.11
N LEU A 46 -8.29 13.29 6.13
CA LEU A 46 -9.39 14.06 6.69
C LEU A 46 -8.90 15.42 7.18
N PHE A 47 -7.82 15.45 7.93
CA PHE A 47 -7.23 16.69 8.42
C PHE A 47 -6.80 17.61 7.27
N HIS A 48 -6.17 17.03 6.24
CA HIS A 48 -5.71 17.78 5.07
C HIS A 48 -6.89 18.40 4.30
N VAL A 49 -7.94 17.62 4.07
CA VAL A 49 -9.14 18.09 3.37
C VAL A 49 -9.83 19.21 4.14
N GLU A 50 -9.95 19.06 5.45
CA GLU A 50 -10.53 20.13 6.32
C GLU A 50 -9.73 21.43 6.19
N GLY A 51 -8.40 21.33 6.18
CA GLY A 51 -7.53 22.49 5.99
C GLY A 51 -7.70 23.16 4.63
N LEU A 52 -7.80 22.37 3.56
CA LEU A 52 -8.00 22.89 2.21
C LEU A 52 -9.34 23.61 2.09
N VAL A 53 -10.40 23.05 2.63
CA VAL A 53 -11.73 23.66 2.61
C VAL A 53 -11.72 24.96 3.42
N ALA A 54 -11.10 24.98 4.59
CA ALA A 54 -10.99 26.16 5.44
C ALA A 54 -10.21 27.30 4.74
N ASP A 55 -9.23 26.96 3.91
CA ASP A 55 -8.43 27.93 3.16
C ASP A 55 -9.11 28.40 1.87
N GLY A 56 -10.32 27.92 1.59
CA GLY A 56 -11.07 28.31 0.38
C GLY A 56 -10.54 27.65 -0.90
N GLU A 57 -9.77 26.59 -0.79
CA GLU A 57 -9.27 25.83 -1.94
C GLU A 57 -10.40 25.04 -2.60
N ASP A 58 -10.25 24.82 -3.91
CA ASP A 58 -11.20 24.03 -4.68
C ASP A 58 -10.95 22.53 -4.43
N VAL A 59 -11.84 21.91 -3.67
CA VAL A 59 -11.74 20.48 -3.30
C VAL A 59 -12.90 19.72 -3.93
N PRO A 60 -12.63 18.63 -4.69
CA PRO A 60 -13.69 17.83 -5.29
C PRO A 60 -14.71 17.37 -4.26
N GLN A 61 -15.97 17.36 -4.63
CA GLN A 61 -17.06 16.97 -3.73
C GLN A 61 -16.92 15.51 -3.25
N TRP A 62 -16.49 14.60 -4.13
CA TRP A 62 -16.28 13.21 -3.76
C TRP A 62 -15.21 13.05 -2.67
N LEU A 63 -14.21 13.93 -2.66
CA LEU A 63 -13.16 13.93 -1.64
C LEU A 63 -13.69 14.44 -0.30
N GLN A 64 -14.49 15.49 -0.33
CA GLN A 64 -15.11 16.05 0.88
C GLN A 64 -16.12 15.08 1.50
N SER A 65 -16.90 14.39 0.68
CA SER A 65 -17.97 13.50 1.15
C SER A 65 -17.48 12.11 1.59
N GLY A 66 -16.23 11.77 1.31
CA GLY A 66 -15.69 10.47 1.65
C GLY A 66 -16.08 9.36 0.67
N GLU A 67 -16.55 9.72 -0.52
CA GLU A 67 -16.95 8.75 -1.57
C GLU A 67 -15.73 8.24 -2.35
N PHE A 68 -14.83 7.59 -1.66
CA PHE A 68 -13.61 7.04 -2.24
C PHE A 68 -13.14 5.82 -1.47
N GLU A 69 -12.21 5.07 -2.07
CA GLU A 69 -11.49 3.98 -1.39
C GLU A 69 -10.00 4.15 -1.62
N PHE A 70 -9.19 3.68 -0.69
CA PHE A 70 -7.74 3.66 -0.83
C PHE A 70 -7.28 2.44 -1.60
N VAL A 71 -6.28 2.66 -2.48
CA VAL A 71 -5.54 1.62 -3.17
C VAL A 71 -4.06 1.83 -2.85
N TYR A 72 -3.37 0.79 -2.42
CA TYR A 72 -1.99 0.90 -1.99
C TYR A 72 -1.04 0.53 -3.12
N GLU A 73 -0.17 1.48 -3.50
CA GLU A 73 0.87 1.28 -4.49
C GLU A 73 2.22 1.32 -3.77
N TYR A 74 3.06 0.35 -4.01
CA TYR A 74 4.36 0.23 -3.33
C TYR A 74 5.48 0.58 -4.29
N GLU A 75 6.30 1.56 -3.92
CA GLU A 75 7.45 1.95 -4.73
C GLU A 75 8.56 0.92 -4.68
N ASP A 76 8.67 0.17 -3.59
CA ASP A 76 9.65 -0.89 -3.45
C ASP A 76 9.01 -2.19 -2.94
N VAL A 77 9.65 -3.32 -3.29
CA VAL A 77 9.13 -4.64 -2.91
C VAL A 77 9.35 -4.92 -1.43
N GLU A 78 10.33 -4.30 -0.82
CA GLU A 78 10.53 -4.41 0.62
C GLU A 78 9.30 -3.91 1.37
N ALA A 79 8.78 -2.73 1.01
CA ALA A 79 7.55 -2.19 1.59
C ALA A 79 6.35 -3.12 1.35
N LEU A 80 6.22 -3.63 0.12
CA LEU A 80 5.15 -4.55 -0.25
C LEU A 80 5.15 -5.79 0.64
N LEU A 81 6.28 -6.46 0.75
CA LEU A 81 6.37 -7.70 1.53
C LEU A 81 6.22 -7.46 3.03
N ARG A 82 6.75 -6.36 3.55
CA ARG A 82 6.57 -5.99 4.96
C ARG A 82 5.11 -5.65 5.29
N ALA A 83 4.41 -5.00 4.38
CA ALA A 83 3.00 -4.64 4.60
C ALA A 83 2.11 -5.87 4.78
N TYR A 84 2.36 -6.92 4.02
CA TYR A 84 1.49 -8.11 4.01
C TYR A 84 2.01 -9.30 4.83
N GLU A 85 3.18 -9.16 5.47
CA GLU A 85 3.72 -10.18 6.37
C GLU A 85 2.72 -10.65 7.43
N PRO A 86 1.91 -9.77 8.06
CA PRO A 86 0.93 -10.22 9.03
C PRO A 86 -0.17 -11.11 8.47
N TYR A 87 -0.37 -11.12 7.18
CA TYR A 87 -1.46 -11.86 6.53
C TYR A 87 -0.98 -13.07 5.74
N VAL A 88 0.20 -13.00 5.13
CA VAL A 88 0.67 -13.98 4.17
C VAL A 88 2.15 -14.27 4.39
N SER A 89 2.50 -15.55 4.57
CA SER A 89 3.91 -15.95 4.75
C SER A 89 4.69 -15.86 3.44
N LEU A 90 6.00 -15.74 3.53
CA LEU A 90 6.88 -15.80 2.36
C LEU A 90 6.77 -17.17 1.68
N ALA A 91 6.55 -18.24 2.45
CA ALA A 91 6.33 -19.57 1.88
C ALA A 91 5.08 -19.63 0.99
N ALA A 92 3.99 -18.98 1.43
CA ALA A 92 2.77 -18.92 0.63
C ALA A 92 2.98 -18.11 -0.64
N ILE A 93 3.67 -16.96 -0.53
CA ILE A 93 3.99 -16.13 -1.70
C ILE A 93 4.90 -16.89 -2.67
N SER A 94 5.86 -17.65 -2.15
CA SER A 94 6.74 -18.50 -2.97
C SER A 94 5.92 -19.49 -3.79
N ARG A 95 4.97 -20.19 -3.16
CA ARG A 95 4.12 -21.15 -3.86
C ARG A 95 3.25 -20.49 -4.92
N ALA A 96 2.70 -19.34 -4.62
CA ALA A 96 1.81 -18.64 -5.56
C ALA A 96 2.55 -17.95 -6.70
N SER A 97 3.73 -17.43 -6.45
CA SER A 97 4.54 -16.68 -7.43
C SER A 97 5.52 -17.55 -8.22
N GLY A 98 5.88 -18.71 -7.69
CA GLY A 98 6.95 -19.55 -8.24
C GLY A 98 8.35 -19.02 -7.99
N ILE A 99 8.50 -18.02 -7.11
CA ILE A 99 9.79 -17.45 -6.73
C ILE A 99 10.31 -18.20 -5.50
N ASN A 100 11.59 -18.53 -5.49
CA ASN A 100 12.24 -19.19 -4.36
C ASN A 100 12.07 -18.38 -3.08
N GLN A 101 11.72 -19.05 -1.97
CA GLN A 101 11.49 -18.39 -0.69
C GLN A 101 12.72 -17.63 -0.18
N GLY A 102 13.92 -18.19 -0.38
CA GLY A 102 15.16 -17.50 0.01
C GLY A 102 15.35 -16.20 -0.74
N GLN A 103 14.98 -16.16 -2.01
CA GLN A 103 15.03 -14.93 -2.82
C GLN A 103 14.00 -13.92 -2.31
N LEU A 104 12.79 -14.35 -1.97
CA LEU A 104 11.78 -13.47 -1.36
C LEU A 104 12.27 -12.88 -0.04
N SER A 105 12.97 -13.68 0.77
CA SER A 105 13.56 -13.21 2.02
C SER A 105 14.59 -12.11 1.77
N HIS A 106 15.43 -12.25 0.75
CA HIS A 106 16.38 -11.20 0.36
C HIS A 106 15.67 -9.92 -0.03
N TYR A 107 14.58 -10.01 -0.77
CA TYR A 107 13.77 -8.84 -1.14
C TYR A 107 13.11 -8.21 0.09
N ALA A 108 12.56 -9.02 0.98
CA ALA A 108 11.88 -8.55 2.19
C ALA A 108 12.84 -7.84 3.16
N ASN A 109 14.11 -8.20 3.15
CA ASN A 109 15.13 -7.59 4.01
C ASN A 109 15.96 -6.51 3.31
N GLY A 110 15.60 -6.15 2.08
CA GLY A 110 16.29 -5.09 1.34
C GLY A 110 17.68 -5.46 0.84
N LEU A 111 18.05 -6.76 0.90
CA LEU A 111 19.36 -7.23 0.44
C LEU A 111 19.49 -7.25 -1.07
N LYS A 112 18.38 -7.43 -1.77
CA LYS A 112 18.32 -7.45 -3.23
C LYS A 112 17.05 -6.73 -3.67
N ARG A 113 17.12 -6.10 -4.84
CA ARG A 113 15.95 -5.49 -5.50
C ARG A 113 15.53 -6.37 -6.67
N PRO A 114 14.25 -6.77 -6.75
CA PRO A 114 13.79 -7.57 -7.87
C PRO A 114 13.72 -6.75 -9.16
N ARG A 115 13.92 -7.44 -10.27
CA ARG A 115 13.65 -6.88 -11.60
C ARG A 115 12.14 -6.80 -11.80
N ALA A 116 11.73 -6.03 -12.80
CA ALA A 116 10.31 -5.79 -13.09
C ALA A 116 9.50 -7.09 -13.24
N GLU A 117 10.07 -8.12 -13.88
CA GLU A 117 9.42 -9.41 -14.06
C GLU A 117 9.16 -10.13 -12.73
N GLN A 118 10.14 -10.11 -11.82
CA GLN A 118 9.98 -10.70 -10.49
C GLN A 118 8.96 -9.93 -9.67
N ARG A 119 9.01 -8.61 -9.73
CA ARG A 119 8.03 -7.75 -9.06
C ARG A 119 6.61 -8.07 -9.54
N ARG A 120 6.41 -8.22 -10.85
CA ARG A 120 5.12 -8.60 -11.44
C ARG A 120 4.64 -9.93 -10.88
N ARG A 121 5.52 -10.93 -10.81
CA ARG A 121 5.18 -12.26 -10.31
C ARG A 121 4.77 -12.23 -8.83
N ILE A 122 5.43 -11.42 -8.02
CA ILE A 122 5.07 -11.25 -6.61
C ILE A 122 3.66 -10.68 -6.49
N VAL A 123 3.37 -9.61 -7.22
CA VAL A 123 2.04 -8.97 -7.18
C VAL A 123 0.96 -9.93 -7.68
N GLU A 124 1.20 -10.62 -8.77
CA GLU A 124 0.25 -11.61 -9.29
C GLU A 124 0.03 -12.75 -8.31
N GLY A 125 1.09 -13.20 -7.62
CA GLY A 125 0.99 -14.23 -6.60
C GLY A 125 0.12 -13.79 -5.43
N LEU A 126 0.29 -12.55 -4.97
CA LEU A 126 -0.55 -11.98 -3.91
C LEU A 126 -2.00 -11.84 -4.36
N HIS A 127 -2.25 -11.38 -5.59
CA HIS A 127 -3.60 -11.30 -6.14
C HIS A 127 -4.27 -12.67 -6.24
N LYS A 128 -3.51 -13.68 -6.61
CA LYS A 128 -4.01 -15.05 -6.66
C LYS A 128 -4.45 -15.54 -5.28
N ILE A 129 -3.63 -15.31 -4.26
CA ILE A 129 -3.98 -15.65 -2.88
C ILE A 129 -5.23 -14.91 -2.45
N GLY A 130 -5.30 -13.60 -2.72
CA GLY A 130 -6.47 -12.79 -2.38
C GLY A 130 -7.74 -13.28 -3.07
N SER A 131 -7.66 -13.65 -4.34
CA SER A 131 -8.78 -14.18 -5.09
C SER A 131 -9.30 -15.48 -4.48
N GLU A 132 -8.39 -16.40 -4.12
CA GLU A 132 -8.78 -17.64 -3.48
C GLU A 132 -9.50 -17.40 -2.14
N LEU A 133 -8.98 -16.48 -1.34
CA LEU A 133 -9.59 -16.14 -0.05
C LEU A 133 -10.97 -15.49 -0.20
N GLN A 134 -11.18 -14.71 -1.26
CA GLN A 134 -12.48 -14.08 -1.53
C GLN A 134 -13.57 -15.09 -1.89
N HIS A 135 -13.20 -16.29 -2.31
CA HIS A 135 -14.18 -17.34 -2.67
C HIS A 135 -14.61 -18.20 -1.50
N ILE A 136 -14.11 -17.91 -0.30
CA ILE A 136 -14.55 -18.64 0.89
C ILE A 136 -15.99 -18.25 1.20
N ALA A 137 -16.87 -19.25 1.28
CA ALA A 137 -18.25 -19.08 1.74
C ALA A 137 -18.36 -19.58 3.18
N TYR A 138 -19.24 -18.98 3.96
CA TYR A 138 -19.50 -19.37 5.34
C TYR A 138 -20.49 -20.53 5.43
#